data_0437b4b511746817a92634cb4682d450
#
_entry.id   0437b4b511746817a92634cb4682d450
#
_cell.length_a   1.000
_cell.length_b   1.000
_cell.length_c   1.000
_cell.angle_alpha   90.00
_cell.angle_beta   90.00
_cell.angle_gamma   90.00
#
_symmetry.space_group_name_H-M   'P 1'
#
loop_
_entity.id
_entity.type
_entity.pdbx_description
1 polymer ?
#
loop_
_entity_poly.entity_id
_entity_poly.type
_entity_poly.pdbx_seq_one_letter_code
_entity_poly.pdbx_strand_id
1 'polypeptide(L)'
;MRALAKTLLMALVLTLAVLGSARAEDRPEDLFAKGATALSHGEYGAAIDTFEALADEGFVHPDASYDRGLAYVMRYRAHAGRPGDLGRAAAAFEEALLLRPGDADADAALDLVRAEVTRGRARHSRDTVDTRPTLDRMVVGLAGEQTWALAAFVASLALAVGMVLRPRAGRAHIAGSILIPTAIVALLVLVPLTYGAGWLRRATRPGVVIATELRLTDEAGHAIVADPLPEAASVEVGERRGALAHVRWGAVEGWAPVADLRVLGAP
;
A
#
# COMPACT_ATOMS: atom_id res chain seq x y z
N MET A 1 50.95 35.50 -18.43
CA MET A 1 49.72 35.95 -17.74
C MET A 1 48.46 35.86 -18.60
N ARG A 2 48.42 36.29 -19.87
CA ARG A 2 47.22 36.23 -20.75
C ARG A 2 46.78 34.81 -21.13
N ALA A 3 47.69 33.85 -21.23
CA ALA A 3 47.37 32.44 -21.56
C ALA A 3 46.71 31.72 -20.35
N LEU A 4 47.20 31.93 -19.14
CA LEU A 4 46.63 31.39 -17.89
C LEU A 4 45.24 31.91 -17.62
N ALA A 5 44.97 33.19 -17.90
CA ALA A 5 43.63 33.77 -17.75
C ALA A 5 42.61 33.16 -18.73
N LYS A 6 43.02 32.83 -19.96
CA LYS A 6 42.16 32.18 -20.96
C LYS A 6 41.84 30.73 -20.57
N THR A 7 42.80 29.98 -20.04
CA THR A 7 42.56 28.60 -19.60
C THR A 7 41.68 28.55 -18.36
N LEU A 8 41.82 29.47 -17.40
CA LEU A 8 40.93 29.59 -16.25
C LEU A 8 39.52 30.00 -16.65
N LEU A 9 39.38 30.93 -17.58
CA LEU A 9 38.08 31.36 -18.09
C LEU A 9 37.37 30.21 -18.82
N MET A 10 38.10 29.43 -19.63
CA MET A 10 37.56 28.29 -20.37
C MET A 10 37.18 27.14 -19.44
N ALA A 11 37.95 26.89 -18.36
CA ALA A 11 37.63 25.92 -17.34
C ALA A 11 36.37 26.36 -16.53
N LEU A 12 36.23 27.65 -16.21
CA LEU A 12 35.07 28.20 -15.54
C LEU A 12 33.78 28.09 -16.38
N VAL A 13 33.89 28.37 -17.70
CA VAL A 13 32.77 28.25 -18.65
C VAL A 13 32.36 26.78 -18.79
N LEU A 14 33.36 25.85 -18.85
CA LEU A 14 33.08 24.42 -18.93
C LEU A 14 32.41 23.88 -17.65
N THR A 15 32.85 24.34 -16.45
CA THR A 15 32.22 23.97 -15.19
C THR A 15 30.82 24.55 -15.05
N LEU A 16 30.59 25.80 -15.50
CA LEU A 16 29.24 26.38 -15.55
C LEU A 16 28.33 25.67 -16.56
N ALA A 17 28.85 25.22 -17.70
CA ALA A 17 28.09 24.47 -18.70
C ALA A 17 27.70 23.08 -18.17
N VAL A 18 28.60 22.42 -17.42
CA VAL A 18 28.27 21.12 -16.75
C VAL A 18 27.27 21.28 -15.61
N LEU A 19 27.33 22.39 -14.87
CA LEU A 19 26.35 22.72 -13.84
C LEU A 19 24.99 23.16 -14.42
N GLY A 20 25.00 23.76 -15.62
CA GLY A 20 23.77 24.20 -16.31
C GLY A 20 23.04 23.08 -17.07
N SER A 21 23.68 21.92 -17.25
CA SER A 21 23.05 20.72 -17.83
C SER A 21 22.47 19.76 -16.77
N ALA A 22 22.41 20.14 -15.49
CA ALA A 22 21.49 19.51 -14.56
C ALA A 22 20.08 19.71 -15.15
N ARG A 23 19.55 18.63 -15.77
CA ARG A 23 18.16 18.57 -16.19
C ARG A 23 17.36 19.14 -15.00
N ALA A 24 16.55 20.15 -15.26
CA ALA A 24 15.53 20.54 -14.30
C ALA A 24 14.67 19.26 -14.14
N GLU A 25 14.94 18.53 -13.08
CA GLU A 25 14.09 17.44 -12.64
C GLU A 25 12.72 18.10 -12.40
N ASP A 26 11.72 17.71 -13.17
CA ASP A 26 10.35 18.21 -12.98
C ASP A 26 10.01 18.00 -11.52
N ARG A 27 9.50 19.02 -10.85
CA ARG A 27 9.11 18.87 -9.44
C ARG A 27 7.98 17.84 -9.35
N PRO A 28 7.90 17.08 -8.25
CA PRO A 28 6.81 16.12 -8.07
C PRO A 28 5.42 16.73 -8.25
N GLU A 29 5.25 18.01 -7.85
CA GLU A 29 4.00 18.74 -8.03
C GLU A 29 3.68 19.03 -9.50
N ASP A 30 4.70 19.32 -10.31
CA ASP A 30 4.55 19.59 -11.75
C ASP A 30 4.20 18.28 -12.49
N LEU A 31 4.84 17.17 -12.13
CA LEU A 31 4.51 15.83 -12.64
C LEU A 31 3.08 15.42 -12.24
N PHE A 32 2.70 15.65 -10.98
CA PHE A 32 1.33 15.37 -10.54
C PHE A 32 0.31 16.18 -11.36
N ALA A 33 0.51 17.48 -11.50
CA ALA A 33 -0.38 18.33 -12.29
C ALA A 33 -0.45 17.91 -13.77
N LYS A 34 0.67 17.49 -14.36
CA LYS A 34 0.75 16.96 -15.72
C LYS A 34 -0.04 15.65 -15.86
N GLY A 35 0.13 14.71 -14.92
CA GLY A 35 -0.62 13.46 -14.90
C GLY A 35 -2.13 13.69 -14.76
N ALA A 36 -2.56 14.56 -13.84
CA ALA A 36 -3.95 14.93 -13.64
C ALA A 36 -4.57 15.61 -14.89
N THR A 37 -3.79 16.47 -15.55
CA THR A 37 -4.22 17.09 -16.81
C THR A 37 -4.40 16.05 -17.91
N ALA A 38 -3.45 15.14 -18.10
CA ALA A 38 -3.56 14.07 -19.09
C ALA A 38 -4.77 13.16 -18.79
N LEU A 39 -5.01 12.83 -17.52
CA LEU A 39 -6.17 12.05 -17.09
C LEU A 39 -7.49 12.76 -17.44
N SER A 40 -7.60 14.06 -17.19
CA SER A 40 -8.80 14.84 -17.48
C SER A 40 -9.07 14.98 -18.97
N HIS A 41 -8.04 14.93 -19.81
CA HIS A 41 -8.17 14.96 -21.28
C HIS A 41 -8.40 13.56 -21.89
N GLY A 42 -8.45 12.49 -21.07
CA GLY A 42 -8.63 11.13 -21.55
C GLY A 42 -7.36 10.50 -22.14
N GLU A 43 -6.22 11.13 -21.95
CA GLU A 43 -4.90 10.63 -22.34
C GLU A 43 -4.36 9.62 -21.31
N TYR A 44 -5.10 8.53 -21.10
CA TYR A 44 -4.88 7.60 -20.00
C TYR A 44 -3.47 6.98 -20.01
N GLY A 45 -2.92 6.70 -21.19
CA GLY A 45 -1.55 6.19 -21.31
C GLY A 45 -0.51 7.17 -20.76
N ALA A 46 -0.59 8.44 -21.18
CA ALA A 46 0.31 9.50 -20.73
C ALA A 46 0.15 9.79 -19.23
N ALA A 47 -1.10 9.75 -18.72
CA ALA A 47 -1.38 9.89 -17.29
C ALA A 47 -0.70 8.77 -16.48
N ILE A 48 -0.86 7.51 -16.90
CA ILE A 48 -0.23 6.35 -16.26
C ILE A 48 1.29 6.48 -16.26
N ASP A 49 1.90 6.77 -17.41
CA ASP A 49 3.35 6.89 -17.53
C ASP A 49 3.90 7.99 -16.60
N THR A 50 3.15 9.10 -16.45
CA THR A 50 3.52 10.21 -15.57
C THR A 50 3.37 9.83 -14.09
N PHE A 51 2.26 9.18 -13.70
CA PHE A 51 2.05 8.76 -12.31
C PHE A 51 2.97 7.60 -11.89
N GLU A 52 3.32 6.68 -12.80
CA GLU A 52 4.31 5.64 -12.51
C GLU A 52 5.71 6.25 -12.34
N ALA A 53 6.10 7.21 -13.19
CA ALA A 53 7.38 7.92 -13.03
C ALA A 53 7.43 8.63 -11.67
N LEU A 54 6.34 9.28 -11.25
CA LEU A 54 6.22 9.94 -9.95
C LEU A 54 6.38 8.95 -8.79
N ALA A 55 5.78 7.75 -8.91
CA ALA A 55 5.91 6.69 -7.92
C ALA A 55 7.33 6.09 -7.89
N ASP A 56 7.98 5.94 -9.04
CA ASP A 56 9.35 5.43 -9.16
C ASP A 56 10.39 6.41 -8.58
N GLU A 57 10.10 7.72 -8.59
CA GLU A 57 10.88 8.75 -7.89
C GLU A 57 10.65 8.75 -6.36
N GLY A 58 9.79 7.87 -5.86
CA GLY A 58 9.47 7.74 -4.44
C GLY A 58 8.49 8.79 -3.92
N PHE A 59 7.80 9.52 -4.79
CA PHE A 59 6.75 10.43 -4.38
C PHE A 59 5.49 9.64 -4.01
N VAL A 60 5.20 9.59 -2.72
CA VAL A 60 4.10 8.81 -2.14
C VAL A 60 3.03 9.77 -1.64
N HIS A 61 1.92 9.88 -2.37
CA HIS A 61 0.79 10.74 -2.01
C HIS A 61 -0.53 10.03 -2.32
N PRO A 62 -1.54 10.05 -1.42
CA PRO A 62 -2.78 9.31 -1.61
C PRO A 62 -3.53 9.71 -2.88
N ASP A 63 -3.58 11.00 -3.22
CA ASP A 63 -4.26 11.47 -4.42
C ASP A 63 -3.53 11.03 -5.70
N ALA A 64 -2.19 11.00 -5.70
CA ALA A 64 -1.42 10.51 -6.85
C ALA A 64 -1.63 9.00 -7.06
N SER A 65 -1.68 8.23 -5.99
CA SER A 65 -1.99 6.80 -6.05
C SER A 65 -3.42 6.56 -6.51
N TYR A 66 -4.38 7.35 -6.03
CA TYR A 66 -5.79 7.29 -6.47
C TYR A 66 -5.94 7.60 -7.97
N ASP A 67 -5.37 8.72 -8.43
CA ASP A 67 -5.45 9.15 -9.84
C ASP A 67 -4.75 8.15 -10.77
N ARG A 68 -3.64 7.54 -10.32
CA ARG A 68 -2.98 6.44 -11.04
C ARG A 68 -3.91 5.25 -11.20
N GLY A 69 -4.59 4.84 -10.13
CA GLY A 69 -5.59 3.77 -10.17
C GLY A 69 -6.73 4.10 -11.13
N LEU A 70 -7.24 5.32 -11.08
CA LEU A 70 -8.30 5.81 -11.95
C LEU A 70 -7.85 5.80 -13.42
N ALA A 71 -6.61 6.20 -13.73
CA ALA A 71 -6.08 6.19 -15.09
C ALA A 71 -6.03 4.76 -15.67
N TYR A 72 -5.63 3.75 -14.89
CA TYR A 72 -5.68 2.35 -15.30
C TYR A 72 -7.11 1.87 -15.56
N VAL A 73 -8.06 2.17 -14.67
CA VAL A 73 -9.48 1.81 -14.85
C VAL A 73 -10.07 2.45 -16.11
N MET A 74 -9.77 3.74 -16.32
CA MET A 74 -10.29 4.47 -17.48
C MET A 74 -9.71 3.94 -18.79
N ARG A 75 -8.42 3.58 -18.83
CA ARG A 75 -7.81 2.91 -19.99
C ARG A 75 -8.49 1.57 -20.28
N TYR A 76 -8.75 0.77 -19.26
CA TYR A 76 -9.46 -0.50 -19.40
C TYR A 76 -10.87 -0.29 -19.96
N ARG A 77 -11.64 0.66 -19.41
CA ARG A 77 -13.01 0.99 -19.86
C ARG A 77 -13.07 1.58 -21.26
N ALA A 78 -12.04 2.29 -21.68
CA ALA A 78 -11.92 2.81 -23.04
C ALA A 78 -11.57 1.72 -24.08
N HIS A 79 -11.58 0.43 -23.71
CA HIS A 79 -11.17 -0.69 -24.54
C HIS A 79 -9.72 -0.61 -25.07
N ALA A 80 -8.88 0.18 -24.41
CA ALA A 80 -7.45 0.28 -24.66
C ALA A 80 -6.62 -0.41 -23.55
N GLY A 81 -7.29 -1.24 -22.74
CA GLY A 81 -6.70 -1.93 -21.60
C GLY A 81 -5.61 -2.91 -22.00
N ARG A 82 -4.58 -3.00 -21.15
CA ARG A 82 -3.50 -3.98 -21.24
C ARG A 82 -3.68 -5.05 -20.16
N PRO A 83 -3.16 -6.28 -20.37
CA PRO A 83 -3.15 -7.30 -19.33
C PRO A 83 -2.54 -6.76 -18.03
N GLY A 84 -3.21 -6.98 -16.90
CA GLY A 84 -2.75 -6.50 -15.61
C GLY A 84 -3.17 -5.06 -15.24
N ASP A 85 -3.94 -4.38 -16.06
CA ASP A 85 -4.39 -3.01 -15.75
C ASP A 85 -5.30 -2.95 -14.52
N LEU A 86 -6.21 -3.91 -14.38
CA LEU A 86 -7.09 -3.97 -13.21
C LEU A 86 -6.31 -4.31 -11.93
N GLY A 87 -5.30 -5.17 -12.03
CA GLY A 87 -4.40 -5.47 -10.92
C GLY A 87 -3.58 -4.26 -10.50
N ARG A 88 -3.04 -3.49 -11.47
CA ARG A 88 -2.33 -2.24 -11.19
C ARG A 88 -3.24 -1.16 -10.62
N ALA A 89 -4.48 -1.07 -11.10
CA ALA A 89 -5.48 -0.17 -10.53
C ALA A 89 -5.77 -0.54 -9.07
N ALA A 90 -6.01 -1.81 -8.77
CA ALA A 90 -6.24 -2.28 -7.42
C ALA A 90 -5.04 -1.98 -6.50
N ALA A 91 -3.81 -2.20 -6.99
CA ALA A 91 -2.61 -1.88 -6.23
C ALA A 91 -2.49 -0.39 -5.92
N ALA A 92 -2.84 0.47 -6.88
CA ALA A 92 -2.80 1.91 -6.68
C ALA A 92 -3.87 2.40 -5.68
N PHE A 93 -5.09 1.85 -5.72
CA PHE A 93 -6.12 2.17 -4.73
C PHE A 93 -5.79 1.63 -3.35
N GLU A 94 -5.23 0.42 -3.23
CA GLU A 94 -4.75 -0.08 -1.93
C GLU A 94 -3.62 0.78 -1.37
N GLU A 95 -2.72 1.30 -2.21
CA GLU A 95 -1.69 2.23 -1.79
C GLU A 95 -2.29 3.55 -1.30
N ALA A 96 -3.29 4.11 -2.00
CA ALA A 96 -4.02 5.28 -1.54
C ALA A 96 -4.67 5.06 -0.16
N LEU A 97 -5.27 3.89 0.06
CA LEU A 97 -5.85 3.50 1.35
C LEU A 97 -4.81 3.28 2.45
N LEU A 98 -3.62 2.78 2.12
CA LEU A 98 -2.51 2.70 3.09
C LEU A 98 -2.05 4.08 3.56
N LEU A 99 -2.07 5.07 2.66
CA LEU A 99 -1.66 6.44 2.94
C LEU A 99 -2.77 7.26 3.62
N ARG A 100 -4.03 7.02 3.25
CA ARG A 100 -5.21 7.67 3.81
C ARG A 100 -6.25 6.61 4.19
N PRO A 101 -6.11 5.96 5.37
CA PRO A 101 -7.10 4.99 5.83
C PRO A 101 -8.47 5.64 5.99
N GLY A 102 -9.50 4.97 5.46
CA GLY A 102 -10.88 5.47 5.51
C GLY A 102 -11.26 6.42 4.35
N ASP A 103 -10.45 6.50 3.30
CA ASP A 103 -10.82 7.18 2.06
C ASP A 103 -11.93 6.38 1.34
N ALA A 104 -13.16 6.90 1.42
CA ALA A 104 -14.34 6.21 0.89
C ALA A 104 -14.33 6.10 -0.64
N ASP A 105 -13.71 7.05 -1.34
CA ASP A 105 -13.63 7.04 -2.79
C ASP A 105 -12.64 5.97 -3.27
N ALA A 106 -11.50 5.84 -2.60
CA ALA A 106 -10.51 4.81 -2.90
C ALA A 106 -11.04 3.40 -2.57
N ASP A 107 -11.77 3.26 -1.47
CA ASP A 107 -12.38 1.99 -1.07
C ASP A 107 -13.45 1.55 -2.08
N ALA A 108 -14.35 2.45 -2.45
CA ALA A 108 -15.38 2.18 -3.46
C ALA A 108 -14.78 1.87 -4.84
N ALA A 109 -13.72 2.57 -5.25
CA ALA A 109 -13.03 2.33 -6.50
C ALA A 109 -12.35 0.93 -6.51
N LEU A 110 -11.72 0.55 -5.41
CA LEU A 110 -11.11 -0.77 -5.24
C LEU A 110 -12.16 -1.89 -5.33
N ASP A 111 -13.30 -1.73 -4.66
CA ASP A 111 -14.41 -2.69 -4.73
C ASP A 111 -14.96 -2.84 -6.15
N LEU A 112 -15.08 -1.74 -6.90
CA LEU A 112 -15.49 -1.78 -8.30
C LEU A 112 -14.51 -2.55 -9.18
N VAL A 113 -13.20 -2.36 -8.99
CA VAL A 113 -12.15 -3.10 -9.71
C VAL A 113 -12.24 -4.59 -9.41
N ARG A 114 -12.36 -4.97 -8.14
CA ARG A 114 -12.49 -6.37 -7.72
C ARG A 114 -13.75 -7.03 -8.29
N ALA A 115 -14.87 -6.30 -8.28
CA ALA A 115 -16.11 -6.78 -8.89
C ALA A 115 -15.97 -6.97 -10.42
N GLU A 116 -15.20 -6.12 -11.10
CA GLU A 116 -14.93 -6.26 -12.55
C GLU A 116 -14.09 -7.50 -12.84
N VAL A 117 -13.01 -7.72 -12.08
CA VAL A 117 -12.18 -8.92 -12.18
C VAL A 117 -13.01 -10.19 -11.94
N THR A 118 -13.83 -10.20 -10.88
CA THR A 118 -14.71 -11.33 -10.57
C THR A 118 -15.70 -11.60 -11.69
N ARG A 119 -16.32 -10.57 -12.26
CA ARG A 119 -17.23 -10.68 -13.40
C ARG A 119 -16.51 -11.21 -14.65
N GLY A 120 -15.29 -10.74 -14.90
CA GLY A 120 -14.47 -11.21 -16.00
C GLY A 120 -14.18 -12.72 -15.89
N ARG A 121 -13.79 -13.19 -14.70
CA ARG A 121 -13.52 -14.60 -14.41
C ARG A 121 -14.79 -15.47 -14.48
N ALA A 122 -15.90 -15.03 -13.90
CA ALA A 122 -17.16 -15.77 -13.92
C ALA A 122 -17.70 -16.03 -15.34
N ARG A 123 -17.30 -15.23 -16.33
CA ARG A 123 -17.62 -15.47 -17.75
C ARG A 123 -16.79 -16.61 -18.35
N HIS A 124 -15.63 -16.92 -17.78
CA HIS A 124 -14.66 -17.87 -18.30
C HIS A 124 -14.55 -19.15 -17.42
N SER A 125 -14.94 -19.07 -16.15
CA SER A 125 -14.89 -20.15 -15.18
C SER A 125 -16.10 -20.08 -14.26
N ARG A 126 -16.59 -21.26 -13.82
CA ARG A 126 -17.75 -21.33 -12.91
C ARG A 126 -17.39 -21.11 -11.45
N ASP A 127 -16.13 -20.88 -11.14
CA ASP A 127 -15.67 -20.71 -9.76
C ASP A 127 -15.72 -19.25 -9.33
N THR A 128 -16.42 -18.99 -8.25
CA THR A 128 -16.43 -17.70 -7.55
C THR A 128 -15.13 -17.58 -6.76
N VAL A 129 -14.20 -16.77 -7.25
CA VAL A 129 -12.97 -16.49 -6.52
C VAL A 129 -13.21 -15.32 -5.58
N ASP A 130 -12.97 -15.55 -4.30
CA ASP A 130 -13.01 -14.48 -3.30
C ASP A 130 -11.73 -13.65 -3.39
N THR A 131 -11.87 -12.42 -3.87
CA THR A 131 -10.75 -11.45 -4.00
C THR A 131 -10.59 -10.60 -2.74
N ARG A 132 -11.39 -10.84 -1.69
CA ARG A 132 -11.39 -10.04 -0.48
C ARG A 132 -10.20 -10.36 0.43
N PRO A 133 -9.68 -9.36 1.17
CA PRO A 133 -8.64 -9.60 2.15
C PRO A 133 -9.13 -10.52 3.26
N THR A 134 -8.23 -11.30 3.85
CA THR A 134 -8.51 -12.19 4.99
C THR A 134 -8.95 -11.42 6.23
N LEU A 135 -9.74 -12.05 7.12
CA LEU A 135 -10.35 -11.42 8.31
C LEU A 135 -9.31 -10.78 9.24
N ASP A 136 -8.12 -11.36 9.37
CA ASP A 136 -7.00 -10.81 10.13
C ASP A 136 -6.54 -9.46 9.58
N ARG A 137 -6.50 -9.32 8.25
CA ARG A 137 -6.20 -8.04 7.57
C ARG A 137 -7.29 -7.00 7.77
N MET A 138 -8.55 -7.43 7.75
CA MET A 138 -9.68 -6.53 8.05
C MET A 138 -9.57 -5.98 9.47
N VAL A 139 -9.27 -6.83 10.47
CA VAL A 139 -9.16 -6.41 11.88
C VAL A 139 -7.94 -5.50 12.09
N VAL A 140 -6.79 -5.83 11.50
CA VAL A 140 -5.58 -4.99 11.60
C VAL A 140 -5.73 -3.69 10.81
N GLY A 141 -6.51 -3.70 9.71
CA GLY A 141 -6.82 -2.53 8.89
C GLY A 141 -7.85 -1.58 9.49
N LEU A 142 -8.69 -2.03 10.45
CA LEU A 142 -9.72 -1.21 11.11
C LEU A 142 -9.13 0.01 11.85
N ALA A 143 -7.87 -0.09 12.35
CA ALA A 143 -7.21 1.05 12.98
C ALA A 143 -5.70 1.01 12.72
N GLY A 144 -5.10 2.19 12.53
CA GLY A 144 -3.65 2.33 12.44
C GLY A 144 -2.95 1.91 13.75
N GLU A 145 -1.68 1.50 13.65
CA GLU A 145 -0.83 1.20 14.82
C GLU A 145 -0.87 2.32 15.87
N GLN A 146 -0.86 3.57 15.41
CA GLN A 146 -0.98 4.75 16.27
C GLN A 146 -2.30 4.80 17.03
N THR A 147 -3.40 4.38 16.43
CA THR A 147 -4.72 4.34 17.07
C THR A 147 -4.78 3.27 18.16
N TRP A 148 -4.23 2.07 17.90
CA TRP A 148 -4.11 1.01 18.89
C TRP A 148 -3.18 1.41 20.04
N ALA A 149 -2.04 2.06 19.74
CA ALA A 149 -1.12 2.58 20.74
C ALA A 149 -1.77 3.68 21.60
N LEU A 150 -2.53 4.59 20.99
CA LEU A 150 -3.28 5.62 21.71
C LEU A 150 -4.33 5.00 22.63
N ALA A 151 -5.08 4.01 22.16
CA ALA A 151 -6.06 3.28 22.97
C ALA A 151 -5.40 2.57 24.17
N ALA A 152 -4.26 1.93 23.97
CA ALA A 152 -3.48 1.31 25.04
C ALA A 152 -2.96 2.34 26.04
N PHE A 153 -2.50 3.50 25.55
CA PHE A 153 -2.10 4.62 26.40
C PHE A 153 -3.23 5.15 27.27
N VAL A 154 -4.43 5.34 26.69
CA VAL A 154 -5.63 5.76 27.43
C VAL A 154 -6.02 4.73 28.49
N ALA A 155 -5.95 3.42 28.17
CA ALA A 155 -6.20 2.34 29.12
C ALA A 155 -5.18 2.35 30.26
N SER A 156 -3.90 2.62 29.97
CA SER A 156 -2.84 2.77 30.98
C SER A 156 -3.09 3.94 31.91
N LEU A 157 -3.53 5.07 31.37
CA LEU A 157 -3.90 6.25 32.15
C LEU A 157 -5.12 5.95 33.04
N ALA A 158 -6.12 5.25 32.53
CA ALA A 158 -7.29 4.82 33.30
C ALA A 158 -6.89 3.89 34.46
N LEU A 159 -5.95 2.99 34.25
CA LEU A 159 -5.39 2.14 35.30
C LEU A 159 -4.71 2.97 36.39
N ALA A 160 -3.87 3.94 36.02
CA ALA A 160 -3.20 4.83 36.98
C ALA A 160 -4.21 5.63 37.80
N VAL A 161 -5.22 6.22 37.15
CA VAL A 161 -6.31 6.94 37.84
C VAL A 161 -7.07 6.00 38.79
N GLY A 162 -7.39 4.77 38.36
CA GLY A 162 -8.03 3.77 39.20
C GLY A 162 -7.23 3.43 40.46
N MET A 163 -5.91 3.27 40.34
CA MET A 163 -5.03 3.04 41.49
C MET A 163 -4.99 4.22 42.47
N VAL A 164 -5.07 5.46 41.97
CA VAL A 164 -5.13 6.66 42.82
C VAL A 164 -6.48 6.83 43.50
N LEU A 165 -7.57 6.41 42.86
CA LEU A 165 -8.92 6.53 43.39
C LEU A 165 -9.27 5.41 44.41
N ARG A 166 -8.72 4.22 44.26
CA ARG A 166 -9.02 3.04 45.07
C ARG A 166 -8.83 3.23 46.59
N PRO A 167 -7.78 3.89 47.09
CA PRO A 167 -7.58 4.11 48.53
C PRO A 167 -8.51 5.17 49.13
N ARG A 168 -9.28 5.89 48.27
CA ARG A 168 -10.21 6.93 48.72
C ARG A 168 -11.55 6.34 49.16
N ALA A 169 -12.27 7.06 50.08
CA ALA A 169 -13.58 6.59 50.57
C ALA A 169 -14.73 7.00 49.61
N GLY A 170 -15.84 6.32 49.72
CA GLY A 170 -17.09 6.66 49.02
C GLY A 170 -17.06 6.32 47.52
N ARG A 171 -17.66 7.21 46.71
CA ARG A 171 -17.82 6.99 45.27
C ARG A 171 -16.47 6.80 44.52
N ALA A 172 -15.41 7.42 45.03
CA ALA A 172 -14.08 7.30 44.46
C ALA A 172 -13.51 5.86 44.59
N HIS A 173 -13.76 5.20 45.71
CA HIS A 173 -13.38 3.81 45.91
C HIS A 173 -14.10 2.88 44.92
N ILE A 174 -15.41 3.07 44.73
CA ILE A 174 -16.23 2.27 43.81
C ILE A 174 -15.69 2.49 42.35
N ALA A 175 -15.47 3.74 41.95
CA ALA A 175 -14.94 4.04 40.65
C ALA A 175 -13.56 3.39 40.42
N GLY A 176 -12.63 3.47 41.38
CA GLY A 176 -11.31 2.82 41.28
C GLY A 176 -11.39 1.29 41.21
N SER A 177 -12.35 0.69 41.95
CA SER A 177 -12.55 -0.77 41.95
C SER A 177 -13.11 -1.32 40.64
N ILE A 178 -13.82 -0.50 39.84
CA ILE A 178 -14.30 -0.86 38.52
C ILE A 178 -13.23 -0.53 37.46
N LEU A 179 -12.58 0.60 37.59
CA LEU A 179 -11.62 1.10 36.58
C LEU A 179 -10.40 0.20 36.45
N ILE A 180 -9.90 -0.32 37.57
CA ILE A 180 -8.70 -1.17 37.58
C ILE A 180 -8.91 -2.47 36.77
N PRO A 181 -9.89 -3.32 37.04
CA PRO A 181 -10.07 -4.57 36.29
C PRO A 181 -10.39 -4.30 34.82
N THR A 182 -11.21 -3.28 34.54
CA THR A 182 -11.57 -2.91 33.16
C THR A 182 -10.34 -2.46 32.37
N ALA A 183 -9.47 -1.62 32.97
CA ALA A 183 -8.24 -1.16 32.34
C ALA A 183 -7.24 -2.31 32.14
N ILE A 184 -7.13 -3.25 33.08
CA ILE A 184 -6.29 -4.44 32.93
C ILE A 184 -6.76 -5.29 31.76
N VAL A 185 -8.06 -5.58 31.66
CA VAL A 185 -8.60 -6.36 30.54
C VAL A 185 -8.37 -5.63 29.22
N ALA A 186 -8.59 -4.32 29.17
CA ALA A 186 -8.31 -3.51 27.98
C ALA A 186 -6.84 -3.58 27.58
N LEU A 187 -5.90 -3.47 28.51
CA LEU A 187 -4.47 -3.57 28.26
C LEU A 187 -4.06 -4.96 27.76
N LEU A 188 -4.62 -6.03 28.35
CA LEU A 188 -4.37 -7.40 27.93
C LEU A 188 -4.76 -7.66 26.47
N VAL A 189 -5.74 -6.90 25.94
CA VAL A 189 -6.17 -6.99 24.53
C VAL A 189 -5.40 -6.01 23.65
N LEU A 190 -5.30 -4.75 24.08
CA LEU A 190 -4.75 -3.68 23.24
C LEU A 190 -3.23 -3.77 23.05
N VAL A 191 -2.48 -4.21 24.06
CA VAL A 191 -1.01 -4.34 23.97
C VAL A 191 -0.60 -5.42 22.96
N PRO A 192 -1.14 -6.67 23.01
CA PRO A 192 -0.89 -7.65 21.97
C PRO A 192 -1.33 -7.22 20.57
N LEU A 193 -2.48 -6.52 20.45
CA LEU A 193 -2.96 -5.98 19.18
C LEU A 193 -1.98 -4.95 18.61
N THR A 194 -1.49 -4.02 19.43
CA THR A 194 -0.49 -3.02 19.01
C THR A 194 0.80 -3.68 18.56
N TYR A 195 1.32 -4.63 19.37
CA TYR A 195 2.56 -5.33 19.06
C TYR A 195 2.42 -6.24 17.84
N GLY A 196 1.32 -7.00 17.77
CA GLY A 196 0.99 -7.88 16.65
C GLY A 196 0.81 -7.11 15.34
N ALA A 197 0.11 -5.98 15.37
CA ALA A 197 -0.06 -5.11 14.21
C ALA A 197 1.29 -4.57 13.70
N GLY A 198 2.18 -4.15 14.61
CA GLY A 198 3.52 -3.69 14.25
C GLY A 198 4.42 -4.82 13.73
N TRP A 199 4.30 -6.03 14.28
CA TRP A 199 5.08 -7.20 13.85
C TRP A 199 4.63 -7.69 12.47
N LEU A 200 3.32 -7.84 12.24
CA LEU A 200 2.78 -8.23 10.94
C LEU A 200 3.20 -7.26 9.82
N ARG A 201 3.13 -5.96 10.09
CA ARG A 201 3.55 -4.93 9.11
C ARG A 201 5.03 -4.95 8.78
N ARG A 202 5.88 -5.42 9.70
CA ARG A 202 7.34 -5.53 9.49
C ARG A 202 7.76 -6.84 8.87
N ALA A 203 7.03 -7.93 9.17
CA ALA A 203 7.35 -9.27 8.69
C ALA A 203 6.86 -9.53 7.26
N THR A 204 5.73 -8.96 6.89
CA THR A 204 5.14 -9.12 5.55
C THR A 204 4.73 -7.75 5.02
N ARG A 205 5.00 -7.51 3.74
CA ARG A 205 4.54 -6.31 3.05
C ARG A 205 3.24 -6.64 2.32
N PRO A 206 2.23 -5.77 2.37
CA PRO A 206 1.06 -5.95 1.54
C PRO A 206 1.46 -5.87 0.07
N GLY A 207 0.82 -6.66 -0.75
CA GLY A 207 1.03 -6.66 -2.19
C GLY A 207 -0.25 -7.02 -2.92
N VAL A 208 -0.28 -6.72 -4.21
CA VAL A 208 -1.40 -7.01 -5.09
C VAL A 208 -0.90 -7.76 -6.31
N VAL A 209 -1.64 -8.76 -6.74
CA VAL A 209 -1.39 -9.49 -7.98
C VAL A 209 -1.72 -8.59 -9.16
N ILE A 210 -0.71 -8.31 -10.00
CA ILE A 210 -0.87 -7.51 -11.22
C ILE A 210 -0.93 -8.36 -12.49
N ALA A 211 -0.52 -9.63 -12.43
CA ALA A 211 -0.72 -10.57 -13.53
C ALA A 211 -2.20 -10.96 -13.64
N THR A 212 -2.66 -11.25 -14.84
CA THR A 212 -4.02 -11.74 -15.09
C THR A 212 -4.33 -13.04 -14.32
N GLU A 213 -3.31 -13.87 -14.16
CA GLU A 213 -3.35 -15.10 -13.35
C GLU A 213 -1.96 -15.31 -12.74
N LEU A 214 -1.91 -15.59 -11.45
CA LEU A 214 -0.67 -15.87 -10.74
C LEU A 214 -0.70 -17.28 -10.18
N ARG A 215 0.25 -18.12 -10.55
CA ARG A 215 0.43 -19.47 -9.99
C ARG A 215 1.52 -19.45 -8.93
N LEU A 216 1.19 -19.95 -7.75
CA LEU A 216 2.17 -20.15 -6.69
C LEU A 216 2.90 -21.47 -6.92
N THR A 217 4.22 -21.46 -6.73
CA THR A 217 5.09 -22.61 -6.88
C THR A 217 5.79 -22.93 -5.55
N ASP A 218 6.17 -24.20 -5.39
CA ASP A 218 7.07 -24.62 -4.32
C ASP A 218 8.53 -24.20 -4.61
N GLU A 219 9.45 -24.54 -3.73
CA GLU A 219 10.89 -24.26 -3.91
C GLU A 219 11.49 -25.00 -5.11
N ALA A 220 10.85 -26.08 -5.56
CA ALA A 220 11.28 -26.87 -6.72
C ALA A 220 10.64 -26.39 -8.04
N GLY A 221 9.76 -25.39 -7.98
CA GLY A 221 9.08 -24.81 -9.15
C GLY A 221 7.79 -25.53 -9.56
N HIS A 222 7.28 -26.46 -8.75
CA HIS A 222 6.01 -27.12 -9.03
C HIS A 222 4.84 -26.27 -8.51
N ALA A 223 3.73 -26.26 -9.25
CA ALA A 223 2.52 -25.53 -8.83
C ALA A 223 1.93 -26.15 -7.55
N ILE A 224 1.70 -25.30 -6.54
CA ILE A 224 1.19 -25.71 -5.22
C ILE A 224 -0.33 -25.82 -5.24
N VAL A 225 -1.01 -24.96 -5.99
CA VAL A 225 -2.48 -24.84 -6.07
C VAL A 225 -2.91 -25.05 -7.50
N ALA A 226 -3.99 -25.81 -7.69
CA ALA A 226 -4.55 -26.06 -9.02
C ALA A 226 -5.09 -24.77 -9.66
N ASP A 227 -5.72 -23.92 -8.85
CA ASP A 227 -6.34 -22.67 -9.32
C ASP A 227 -5.38 -21.47 -9.15
N PRO A 228 -5.12 -20.71 -10.22
CA PRO A 228 -4.26 -19.52 -10.13
C PRO A 228 -4.95 -18.41 -9.34
N LEU A 229 -4.14 -17.63 -8.61
CA LEU A 229 -4.61 -16.42 -7.95
C LEU A 229 -5.11 -15.42 -8.99
N PRO A 230 -6.24 -14.75 -8.72
CA PRO A 230 -6.78 -13.76 -9.64
C PRO A 230 -5.97 -12.47 -9.64
N GLU A 231 -6.05 -11.75 -10.75
CA GLU A 231 -5.70 -10.34 -10.82
C GLU A 231 -6.40 -9.55 -9.70
N ALA A 232 -5.78 -8.51 -9.18
CA ALA A 232 -6.27 -7.69 -8.08
C ALA A 232 -6.42 -8.42 -6.73
N ALA A 233 -5.93 -9.65 -6.58
CA ALA A 233 -5.89 -10.33 -5.30
C ALA A 233 -4.88 -9.66 -4.36
N SER A 234 -5.31 -9.34 -3.14
CA SER A 234 -4.43 -8.87 -2.09
C SER A 234 -3.67 -10.04 -1.49
N VAL A 235 -2.37 -9.92 -1.42
CA VAL A 235 -1.45 -10.94 -0.92
C VAL A 235 -0.49 -10.34 0.11
N GLU A 236 0.10 -11.20 0.93
CA GLU A 236 1.23 -10.84 1.75
C GLU A 236 2.52 -11.27 1.08
N VAL A 237 3.44 -10.32 0.92
CA VAL A 237 4.74 -10.57 0.31
C VAL A 237 5.81 -10.59 1.41
N GLY A 238 6.46 -11.73 1.55
CA GLY A 238 7.52 -11.96 2.53
C GLY A 238 8.92 -11.84 1.92
N GLU A 239 9.76 -12.86 2.18
CA GLU A 239 11.14 -12.93 1.72
C GLU A 239 11.24 -12.88 0.20
N ARG A 240 12.26 -12.17 -0.30
CA ARG A 240 12.58 -12.10 -1.72
C ARG A 240 13.86 -12.85 -2.02
N ARG A 241 13.82 -13.75 -3.02
CA ARG A 241 14.97 -14.51 -3.50
C ARG A 241 15.16 -14.30 -5.01
N GLY A 242 16.01 -13.35 -5.36
CA GLY A 242 16.23 -12.96 -6.74
C GLY A 242 14.97 -12.44 -7.42
N ALA A 243 14.49 -13.12 -8.46
CA ALA A 243 13.28 -12.76 -9.20
C ALA A 243 11.98 -13.30 -8.57
N LEU A 244 12.07 -14.09 -7.50
CA LEU A 244 10.93 -14.68 -6.81
C LEU A 244 10.70 -14.01 -5.46
N ALA A 245 9.45 -13.92 -5.03
CA ALA A 245 9.05 -13.52 -3.70
C ALA A 245 8.17 -14.60 -3.07
N HIS A 246 8.32 -14.78 -1.76
CA HIS A 246 7.42 -15.63 -1.00
C HIS A 246 6.10 -14.90 -0.81
N VAL A 247 5.01 -15.53 -1.21
CA VAL A 247 3.66 -14.95 -1.21
C VAL A 247 2.74 -15.81 -0.37
N ARG A 248 1.96 -15.16 0.47
CA ARG A 248 0.87 -15.80 1.22
C ARG A 248 -0.46 -15.23 0.79
N TRP A 249 -1.40 -16.11 0.51
CA TRP A 249 -2.78 -15.79 0.20
C TRP A 249 -3.73 -16.67 1.01
N GLY A 250 -4.31 -16.11 2.06
CA GLY A 250 -5.09 -16.88 3.02
C GLY A 250 -4.25 -17.97 3.70
N ALA A 251 -4.67 -19.23 3.54
CA ALA A 251 -3.97 -20.40 4.06
C ALA A 251 -2.90 -20.97 3.11
N VAL A 252 -2.80 -20.42 1.90
CA VAL A 252 -1.88 -20.90 0.86
C VAL A 252 -0.65 -19.99 0.83
N GLU A 253 0.52 -20.60 0.78
CA GLU A 253 1.78 -19.89 0.64
C GLU A 253 2.68 -20.57 -0.39
N GLY A 254 3.50 -19.78 -1.06
CA GLY A 254 4.41 -20.27 -2.09
C GLY A 254 5.24 -19.14 -2.70
N TRP A 255 5.95 -19.47 -3.77
CA TRP A 255 6.81 -18.54 -4.48
C TRP A 255 6.13 -18.04 -5.76
N ALA A 256 6.30 -16.76 -6.05
CA ALA A 256 5.78 -16.12 -7.25
C ALA A 256 6.82 -15.15 -7.83
N PRO A 257 6.78 -14.91 -9.17
CA PRO A 257 7.62 -13.88 -9.79
C PRO A 257 7.31 -12.49 -9.22
N VAL A 258 8.34 -11.74 -8.87
CA VAL A 258 8.18 -10.35 -8.37
C VAL A 258 7.54 -9.47 -9.43
N ALA A 259 7.79 -9.75 -10.72
CA ALA A 259 7.21 -9.01 -11.85
C ALA A 259 5.67 -9.10 -11.93
N ASP A 260 5.08 -10.13 -11.32
CA ASP A 260 3.64 -10.37 -11.31
C ASP A 260 2.94 -9.75 -10.09
N LEU A 261 3.71 -9.06 -9.26
CA LEU A 261 3.27 -8.48 -7.99
C LEU A 261 3.60 -6.98 -7.93
N ARG A 262 2.71 -6.19 -7.36
CA ARG A 262 3.03 -4.85 -6.87
C ARG A 262 3.09 -4.90 -5.35
N VAL A 263 4.28 -4.74 -4.80
CA VAL A 263 4.48 -4.65 -3.35
C VAL A 263 4.15 -3.24 -2.91
N LEU A 264 3.32 -3.10 -1.89
CA LEU A 264 2.86 -1.82 -1.38
C LEU A 264 3.68 -1.40 -0.15
N GLY A 265 3.79 -0.08 0.06
CA GLY A 265 4.60 0.50 1.13
C GLY A 265 6.00 0.88 0.65
N ALA A 266 6.56 1.92 1.29
CA ALA A 266 7.86 2.46 0.94
C ALA A 266 8.97 1.39 0.96
N PRO A 267 9.97 1.54 0.10
CA PRO A 267 11.14 0.67 0.04
C PRO A 267 11.92 0.64 1.36
#